data_0149c81da1ffe7cef63a130095d5bd88
#
_entry.id   0149c81da1ffe7cef63a130095d5bd88
#
_cell.length_a   1.000
_cell.length_b   1.000
_cell.length_c   1.000
_cell.angle_alpha   90.00
_cell.angle_beta   90.00
_cell.angle_gamma   90.00
#
_symmetry.space_group_name_H-M   'P 1'
#
loop_
_entity.id
_entity.type
_entity.pdbx_description
1 polymer ?
#
loop_
_entity_poly.entity_id
_entity_poly.type
_entity_poly.pdbx_seq_one_letter_code
_entity_poly.pdbx_strand_id
1 'polypeptide(L)'
;MIVLVDGPSGSGKTTLATRLGILLRLPVIHMDDFYPGWSGLAAGSDIIAASVLKTTDPGYYRWDWANDRAGEWVPVPPGAKIIEGAGAVTAETLRAASISDHQVAAIMLTGEATTRYRRAMRRDPYYEPYWEMWAEQEKHHYAVQSQGLGDLVPTLWIDTTGLDAGQVVRRAYDFITYYVE
;
A
#
# COMPACT_ATOMS: atom_id res chain seq x y z
N MET A 1 -1.72 14.80 6.71
CA MET A 1 -1.23 13.44 7.04
C MET A 1 -1.29 12.54 5.81
N ILE A 2 -0.21 11.83 5.53
CA ILE A 2 -0.18 10.77 4.51
C ILE A 2 0.23 9.47 5.21
N VAL A 3 -0.57 8.42 5.05
CA VAL A 3 -0.27 7.08 5.60
C VAL A 3 -0.04 6.13 4.44
N LEU A 4 1.13 5.51 4.40
CA LEU A 4 1.47 4.48 3.41
C LEU A 4 1.35 3.11 4.08
N VAL A 5 0.54 2.21 3.53
CA VAL A 5 0.33 0.84 4.05
C VAL A 5 0.86 -0.15 3.03
N ASP A 6 1.91 -0.86 3.39
CA ASP A 6 2.61 -1.81 2.53
C ASP A 6 2.67 -3.21 3.15
N GLY A 7 3.03 -4.17 2.37
CA GLY A 7 3.19 -5.57 2.75
C GLY A 7 2.77 -6.52 1.63
N PRO A 8 3.17 -7.79 1.69
CA PRO A 8 2.88 -8.74 0.63
C PRO A 8 1.39 -9.11 0.53
N SER A 9 1.01 -9.70 -0.59
CA SER A 9 -0.35 -10.20 -0.85
C SER A 9 -0.85 -11.10 0.28
N GLY A 10 -2.11 -10.92 0.67
CA GLY A 10 -2.73 -11.66 1.78
C GLY A 10 -2.33 -11.18 3.18
N SER A 11 -1.48 -10.14 3.32
CA SER A 11 -1.10 -9.58 4.64
C SER A 11 -2.22 -8.78 5.32
N GLY A 12 -3.26 -8.35 4.59
CA GLY A 12 -4.41 -7.63 5.14
C GLY A 12 -4.39 -6.12 4.94
N LYS A 13 -3.54 -5.58 4.05
CA LYS A 13 -3.41 -4.15 3.74
C LYS A 13 -4.75 -3.47 3.46
N THR A 14 -5.49 -3.98 2.51
CA THR A 14 -6.78 -3.41 2.08
C THR A 14 -7.79 -3.37 3.23
N THR A 15 -7.84 -4.45 4.05
CA THR A 15 -8.70 -4.48 5.24
C THR A 15 -8.29 -3.43 6.26
N LEU A 16 -6.99 -3.28 6.51
CA LEU A 16 -6.47 -2.27 7.42
C LEU A 16 -6.76 -0.86 6.91
N ALA A 17 -6.37 -0.57 5.67
CA ALA A 17 -6.51 0.76 5.07
C ALA A 17 -7.98 1.22 5.00
N THR A 18 -8.90 0.33 4.60
CA THR A 18 -10.34 0.63 4.57
C THR A 18 -10.86 1.00 5.96
N ARG A 19 -10.50 0.23 7.01
CA ARG A 19 -10.95 0.51 8.38
C ARG A 19 -10.32 1.79 8.95
N LEU A 20 -9.03 2.02 8.69
CA LEU A 20 -8.38 3.26 9.08
C LEU A 20 -8.98 4.46 8.34
N GLY A 21 -9.30 4.32 7.05
CA GLY A 21 -9.96 5.36 6.26
C GLY A 21 -11.28 5.81 6.88
N ILE A 22 -12.09 4.86 7.37
CA ILE A 22 -13.33 5.15 8.09
C ILE A 22 -13.06 5.84 9.43
N LEU A 23 -12.14 5.32 10.24
CA LEU A 23 -11.85 5.85 11.58
C LEU A 23 -11.25 7.25 11.52
N LEU A 24 -10.33 7.49 10.58
CA LEU A 24 -9.62 8.76 10.41
C LEU A 24 -10.33 9.72 9.45
N ARG A 25 -11.41 9.29 8.80
CA ARG A 25 -12.15 10.04 7.76
C ARG A 25 -11.24 10.47 6.60
N LEU A 26 -10.37 9.57 6.16
CA LEU A 26 -9.43 9.78 5.08
C LEU A 26 -9.82 8.98 3.83
N PRO A 27 -9.62 9.53 2.63
CA PRO A 27 -9.72 8.75 1.40
C PRO A 27 -8.62 7.70 1.37
N VAL A 28 -8.95 6.53 0.82
CA VAL A 28 -8.02 5.42 0.59
C VAL A 28 -7.77 5.29 -0.91
N ILE A 29 -6.52 5.23 -1.28
CA ILE A 29 -6.05 5.01 -2.65
C ILE A 29 -5.48 3.59 -2.71
N HIS A 30 -6.08 2.76 -3.55
CA HIS A 30 -5.70 1.36 -3.73
C HIS A 30 -4.78 1.22 -4.94
N MET A 31 -3.59 0.66 -4.76
CA MET A 31 -2.65 0.43 -5.87
C MET A 31 -3.16 -0.63 -6.86
N ASP A 32 -4.06 -1.53 -6.41
CA ASP A 32 -4.73 -2.50 -7.26
C ASP A 32 -5.52 -1.82 -8.41
N ASP A 33 -5.88 -0.54 -8.24
CA ASP A 33 -6.54 0.26 -9.27
C ASP A 33 -5.59 0.68 -10.41
N PHE A 34 -4.27 0.68 -10.20
CA PHE A 34 -3.33 1.24 -11.19
C PHE A 34 -2.01 0.49 -11.39
N TYR A 35 -1.84 -0.71 -10.86
CA TYR A 35 -0.72 -1.55 -11.32
C TYR A 35 -0.85 -1.80 -12.83
N PRO A 36 0.19 -1.51 -13.64
CA PRO A 36 0.12 -1.80 -15.08
C PRO A 36 0.35 -3.29 -15.34
N GLY A 37 -0.70 -4.07 -15.15
CA GLY A 37 -0.72 -5.52 -15.33
C GLY A 37 -0.04 -6.30 -14.20
N TRP A 38 0.05 -7.60 -14.37
CA TRP A 38 0.56 -8.54 -13.37
C TRP A 38 2.07 -8.45 -13.11
N SER A 39 2.84 -7.79 -13.97
CA SER A 39 4.27 -7.50 -13.76
C SER A 39 4.53 -6.09 -13.23
N GLY A 40 3.49 -5.37 -12.84
CA GLY A 40 3.49 -3.93 -12.63
C GLY A 40 3.84 -3.45 -11.22
N LEU A 41 4.36 -4.28 -10.29
CA LEU A 41 4.59 -3.86 -8.91
C LEU A 41 5.51 -2.64 -8.82
N ALA A 42 6.69 -2.69 -9.43
CA ALA A 42 7.65 -1.58 -9.40
C ALA A 42 7.09 -0.32 -10.08
N ALA A 43 6.43 -0.48 -11.24
CA ALA A 43 5.80 0.64 -11.93
C ALA A 43 4.66 1.27 -11.12
N GLY A 44 3.91 0.48 -10.33
CA GLY A 44 2.92 0.97 -9.38
C GLY A 44 3.53 1.88 -8.31
N SER A 45 4.71 1.51 -7.78
CA SER A 45 5.47 2.36 -6.84
C SER A 45 5.89 3.68 -7.49
N ASP A 46 6.37 3.64 -8.74
CA ASP A 46 6.75 4.84 -9.50
C ASP A 46 5.53 5.77 -9.73
N ILE A 47 4.36 5.20 -10.03
CA ILE A 47 3.11 5.95 -10.20
C ILE A 47 2.73 6.70 -8.91
N ILE A 48 2.91 6.10 -7.73
CA ILE A 48 2.66 6.81 -6.46
C ILE A 48 3.52 8.06 -6.39
N ALA A 49 4.83 7.92 -6.56
CA ALA A 49 5.77 9.04 -6.40
C ALA A 49 5.58 10.11 -7.47
N ALA A 50 5.43 9.71 -8.74
CA ALA A 50 5.42 10.63 -9.87
C ALA A 50 4.03 11.22 -10.18
N SER A 51 2.94 10.58 -9.73
CA SER A 51 1.59 10.96 -10.16
C SER A 51 0.61 11.13 -9.01
N VAL A 52 0.48 10.14 -8.11
CA VAL A 52 -0.49 10.18 -6.99
C VAL A 52 -0.12 11.23 -5.95
N LEU A 53 1.18 11.40 -5.69
CA LEU A 53 1.71 12.34 -4.68
C LEU A 53 2.18 13.67 -5.26
N LYS A 54 2.08 13.90 -6.56
CA LYS A 54 2.44 15.20 -7.15
C LYS A 54 1.55 16.32 -6.61
N THR A 55 2.09 17.51 -6.54
CA THR A 55 1.41 18.67 -5.96
C THR A 55 0.35 19.29 -6.88
N THR A 56 0.52 19.14 -8.19
CA THR A 56 -0.38 19.71 -9.20
C THR A 56 -1.07 18.59 -9.96
N ASP A 57 -2.39 18.62 -9.98
CA ASP A 57 -3.25 17.66 -10.67
C ASP A 57 -2.88 16.18 -10.35
N PRO A 58 -2.89 15.79 -9.06
CA PRO A 58 -2.56 14.42 -8.66
C PRO A 58 -3.63 13.43 -9.14
N GLY A 59 -3.18 12.26 -9.56
CA GLY A 59 -4.09 11.22 -10.05
C GLY A 59 -3.35 10.03 -10.64
N TYR A 60 -4.09 9.12 -11.21
CA TYR A 60 -3.56 7.95 -11.89
C TYR A 60 -4.51 7.50 -13.02
N TYR A 61 -3.99 6.74 -13.99
CA TYR A 61 -4.82 6.01 -14.92
C TYR A 61 -5.23 4.68 -14.32
N ARG A 62 -6.56 4.45 -14.16
CA ARG A 62 -7.07 3.17 -13.69
C ARG A 62 -6.69 2.07 -14.68
N TRP A 63 -6.19 0.94 -14.17
CA TRP A 63 -5.86 -0.20 -15.03
C TRP A 63 -7.12 -1.01 -15.35
N ASP A 64 -7.36 -1.23 -16.64
CA ASP A 64 -8.43 -2.10 -17.13
C ASP A 64 -7.89 -3.53 -17.19
N TRP A 65 -8.08 -4.26 -16.10
CA TRP A 65 -7.61 -5.63 -15.93
C TRP A 65 -8.20 -6.60 -16.98
N ALA A 66 -9.40 -6.34 -17.51
CA ALA A 66 -10.05 -7.18 -18.50
C ALA A 66 -9.41 -7.05 -19.90
N ASN A 67 -8.89 -5.86 -20.21
CA ASN A 67 -8.31 -5.54 -21.51
C ASN A 67 -6.79 -5.29 -21.45
N ASP A 68 -6.18 -5.45 -20.29
CA ASP A 68 -4.74 -5.29 -20.02
C ASP A 68 -4.17 -3.95 -20.56
N ARG A 69 -4.81 -2.84 -20.20
CA ARG A 69 -4.45 -1.49 -20.66
C ARG A 69 -4.80 -0.40 -19.66
N ALA A 70 -4.18 0.77 -19.86
CA ALA A 70 -4.60 1.97 -19.14
C ALA A 70 -6.03 2.38 -19.56
N GLY A 71 -6.85 2.67 -18.55
CA GLY A 71 -8.23 3.13 -18.69
C GLY A 71 -8.38 4.64 -18.47
N GLU A 72 -9.39 5.02 -17.69
CA GLU A 72 -9.71 6.42 -17.40
C GLU A 72 -8.74 7.05 -16.39
N TRP A 73 -8.59 8.38 -16.48
CA TRP A 73 -7.90 9.16 -15.46
C TRP A 73 -8.76 9.31 -14.22
N VAL A 74 -8.19 8.99 -13.05
CA VAL A 74 -8.82 9.12 -11.74
C VAL A 74 -8.07 10.21 -10.96
N PRO A 75 -8.69 11.38 -10.72
CA PRO A 75 -8.07 12.41 -9.91
C PRO A 75 -7.99 11.97 -8.45
N VAL A 76 -6.87 12.26 -7.80
CA VAL A 76 -6.67 11.99 -6.38
C VAL A 76 -6.97 13.27 -5.58
N PRO A 77 -7.82 13.22 -4.55
CA PRO A 77 -8.09 14.40 -3.72
C PRO A 77 -6.81 14.96 -3.11
N PRO A 78 -6.63 16.29 -3.07
CA PRO A 78 -5.52 16.89 -2.36
C PRO A 78 -5.62 16.64 -0.84
N GLY A 79 -4.52 16.83 -0.12
CA GLY A 79 -4.51 16.74 1.35
C GLY A 79 -4.26 15.34 1.89
N ALA A 80 -4.76 15.11 3.10
CA ALA A 80 -4.54 13.89 3.86
C ALA A 80 -5.18 12.67 3.19
N LYS A 81 -4.47 11.53 3.18
CA LYS A 81 -4.92 10.28 2.54
C LYS A 81 -4.17 9.05 3.06
N ILE A 82 -4.73 7.90 2.78
CA ILE A 82 -4.07 6.61 2.93
C ILE A 82 -3.80 6.05 1.54
N ILE A 83 -2.61 5.52 1.28
CA ILE A 83 -2.25 4.81 0.05
C ILE A 83 -1.85 3.39 0.46
N GLU A 84 -2.42 2.36 -0.16
CA GLU A 84 -2.14 0.97 0.19
C GLU A 84 -1.88 0.10 -1.03
N GLY A 85 -0.93 -0.81 -0.88
CA GLY A 85 -0.59 -1.81 -1.87
C GLY A 85 0.82 -2.36 -1.67
N ALA A 86 1.16 -3.45 -2.35
CA ALA A 86 2.53 -3.95 -2.38
C ALA A 86 3.42 -2.95 -3.14
N GLY A 87 4.45 -2.44 -2.47
CA GLY A 87 5.31 -1.40 -3.03
C GLY A 87 4.84 0.03 -2.73
N ALA A 88 3.90 0.22 -1.83
CA ALA A 88 3.49 1.57 -1.41
C ALA A 88 4.60 2.33 -0.69
N VAL A 89 5.48 1.63 0.02
CA VAL A 89 6.58 2.21 0.81
C VAL A 89 7.91 1.97 0.12
N THR A 90 8.42 3.00 -0.55
CA THR A 90 9.77 3.06 -1.11
C THR A 90 10.45 4.35 -0.69
N ALA A 91 11.76 4.45 -0.85
CA ALA A 91 12.48 5.70 -0.59
C ALA A 91 11.92 6.86 -1.44
N GLU A 92 11.53 6.59 -2.68
CA GLU A 92 10.96 7.55 -3.61
C GLU A 92 9.57 8.01 -3.17
N THR A 93 8.69 7.07 -2.79
CA THR A 93 7.33 7.41 -2.33
C THR A 93 7.36 8.16 -1.01
N LEU A 94 8.26 7.80 -0.09
CA LEU A 94 8.46 8.53 1.17
C LEU A 94 8.98 9.96 0.92
N ARG A 95 9.95 10.14 0.02
CA ARG A 95 10.42 11.48 -0.35
C ARG A 95 9.31 12.30 -0.99
N ALA A 96 8.55 11.73 -1.94
CA ALA A 96 7.43 12.42 -2.58
C ALA A 96 6.34 12.83 -1.56
N ALA A 97 6.00 11.94 -0.62
CA ALA A 97 5.06 12.25 0.44
C ALA A 97 5.55 13.38 1.36
N SER A 98 6.86 13.44 1.62
CA SER A 98 7.48 14.44 2.51
C SER A 98 7.65 15.83 1.87
N ILE A 99 7.45 15.98 0.56
CA ILE A 99 7.45 17.29 -0.12
C ILE A 99 6.23 18.13 0.27
N SER A 100 5.12 17.48 0.61
CA SER A 100 3.93 18.15 1.12
C SER A 100 4.12 18.52 2.61
N ASP A 101 3.44 19.58 3.09
CA ASP A 101 3.43 19.95 4.52
C ASP A 101 2.69 18.92 5.40
N HIS A 102 2.51 17.70 4.93
CA HIS A 102 1.84 16.63 5.65
C HIS A 102 2.83 15.78 6.42
N GLN A 103 2.47 15.44 7.65
CA GLN A 103 3.16 14.38 8.37
C GLN A 103 2.95 13.04 7.63
N VAL A 104 4.00 12.24 7.58
CA VAL A 104 4.03 10.96 6.86
C VAL A 104 4.30 9.83 7.83
N ALA A 105 3.54 8.74 7.72
CA ALA A 105 3.79 7.51 8.45
C ALA A 105 3.71 6.30 7.51
N ALA A 106 4.51 5.27 7.81
CA ALA A 106 4.50 4.01 7.10
C ALA A 106 4.03 2.87 8.00
N ILE A 107 3.23 1.96 7.46
CA ILE A 107 2.82 0.72 8.13
C ILE A 107 3.19 -0.44 7.22
N MET A 108 4.08 -1.29 7.72
CA MET A 108 4.57 -2.48 7.02
C MET A 108 3.91 -3.73 7.60
N LEU A 109 3.04 -4.36 6.83
CA LEU A 109 2.43 -5.63 7.23
C LEU A 109 3.27 -6.81 6.75
N THR A 110 3.45 -7.77 7.63
CA THR A 110 4.05 -9.07 7.30
C THR A 110 3.09 -10.20 7.67
N GLY A 111 3.47 -11.42 7.38
CA GLY A 111 2.74 -12.61 7.76
C GLY A 111 3.32 -13.86 7.12
N GLU A 112 3.10 -14.99 7.77
CA GLU A 112 3.52 -16.29 7.27
C GLU A 112 2.94 -16.59 5.89
N ALA A 113 3.76 -17.10 4.96
CA ALA A 113 3.39 -17.29 3.56
C ALA A 113 2.13 -18.14 3.36
N THR A 114 2.02 -19.26 4.12
CA THR A 114 0.84 -20.14 4.05
C THR A 114 -0.43 -19.48 4.54
N THR A 115 -0.32 -18.63 5.54
CA THR A 115 -1.47 -17.85 6.07
C THR A 115 -1.91 -16.78 5.06
N ARG A 116 -0.95 -16.08 4.44
CA ARG A 116 -1.22 -15.08 3.41
C ARG A 116 -1.86 -15.71 2.16
N TYR A 117 -1.31 -16.84 1.69
CA TYR A 117 -1.87 -17.60 0.57
C TYR A 117 -3.34 -17.97 0.82
N ARG A 118 -3.63 -18.60 1.97
CA ARG A 118 -5.01 -18.98 2.32
C ARG A 118 -5.97 -17.78 2.36
N ARG A 119 -5.51 -16.64 2.87
CA ARG A 119 -6.32 -15.40 2.89
C ARG A 119 -6.58 -14.86 1.49
N ALA A 120 -5.57 -14.84 0.63
CA ALA A 120 -5.67 -14.38 -0.75
C ALA A 120 -6.63 -15.26 -1.56
N MET A 121 -6.46 -16.58 -1.52
CA MET A 121 -7.30 -17.53 -2.27
C MET A 121 -8.76 -17.56 -1.78
N ARG A 122 -8.99 -17.33 -0.47
CA ARG A 122 -10.35 -17.20 0.05
C ARG A 122 -11.04 -15.92 -0.39
N ARG A 123 -10.29 -14.84 -0.60
CA ARG A 123 -10.82 -13.56 -1.09
C ARG A 123 -11.09 -13.62 -2.59
N ASP A 124 -10.15 -14.16 -3.33
CA ASP A 124 -10.20 -14.22 -4.79
C ASP A 124 -9.50 -15.50 -5.31
N PRO A 125 -10.25 -16.57 -5.61
CA PRO A 125 -9.69 -17.79 -6.17
C PRO A 125 -9.07 -17.61 -7.57
N TYR A 126 -9.50 -16.60 -8.34
CA TYR A 126 -8.94 -16.33 -9.67
C TYR A 126 -7.53 -15.74 -9.62
N TYR A 127 -7.03 -15.36 -8.44
CA TYR A 127 -5.68 -14.89 -8.24
C TYR A 127 -4.63 -16.03 -8.24
N GLU A 128 -5.05 -17.29 -8.08
CA GLU A 128 -4.13 -18.44 -7.95
C GLU A 128 -3.09 -18.55 -9.06
N PRO A 129 -3.42 -18.40 -10.38
CA PRO A 129 -2.44 -18.50 -11.47
C PRO A 129 -1.35 -17.42 -11.42
N TYR A 130 -1.59 -16.31 -10.76
CA TYR A 130 -0.69 -15.16 -10.69
C TYR A 130 0.09 -15.08 -9.38
N TRP A 131 -0.26 -15.91 -8.39
CA TRP A 131 0.31 -15.85 -7.06
C TRP A 131 1.84 -15.94 -7.03
N GLU A 132 2.42 -16.94 -7.69
CA GLU A 132 3.87 -17.16 -7.66
C GLU A 132 4.62 -16.03 -8.37
N MET A 133 4.13 -15.60 -9.53
CA MET A 133 4.73 -14.49 -10.29
C MET A 133 4.69 -13.18 -9.49
N TRP A 134 3.59 -12.90 -8.83
CA TRP A 134 3.45 -11.71 -7.99
C TRP A 134 4.32 -11.81 -6.72
N ALA A 135 4.35 -12.96 -6.06
CA ALA A 135 5.16 -13.20 -4.88
C ALA A 135 6.67 -13.07 -5.15
N GLU A 136 7.15 -13.42 -6.35
CA GLU A 136 8.56 -13.22 -6.70
C GLU A 136 8.89 -11.73 -6.89
N GLN A 137 7.98 -10.93 -7.46
CA GLN A 137 8.15 -9.46 -7.51
C GLN A 137 8.17 -8.85 -6.10
N GLU A 138 7.25 -9.28 -5.21
CA GLU A 138 7.23 -8.86 -3.82
C GLU A 138 8.54 -9.18 -3.11
N LYS A 139 9.03 -10.41 -3.26
CA LYS A 139 10.30 -10.86 -2.67
C LYS A 139 11.48 -10.01 -3.14
N HIS A 140 11.59 -9.76 -4.44
CA HIS A 140 12.62 -8.88 -5.01
C HIS A 140 12.49 -7.46 -4.45
N HIS A 141 11.29 -6.90 -4.48
CA HIS A 141 11.00 -5.56 -3.99
C HIS A 141 11.44 -5.38 -2.53
N TYR A 142 10.98 -6.26 -1.63
CA TYR A 142 11.31 -6.16 -0.20
C TYR A 142 12.78 -6.44 0.11
N ALA A 143 13.47 -7.27 -0.68
CA ALA A 143 14.91 -7.48 -0.52
C ALA A 143 15.72 -6.20 -0.81
N VAL A 144 15.28 -5.42 -1.79
CA VAL A 144 15.91 -4.12 -2.14
C VAL A 144 15.53 -3.04 -1.11
N GLN A 145 14.26 -2.97 -0.73
CA GLN A 145 13.71 -1.92 0.14
C GLN A 145 14.07 -2.09 1.62
N SER A 146 14.49 -3.28 2.07
CA SER A 146 14.84 -3.52 3.48
C SER A 146 16.05 -2.71 3.98
N GLN A 147 16.76 -2.03 3.08
CA GLN A 147 17.93 -1.23 3.41
C GLN A 147 17.53 0.27 3.52
N GLY A 148 17.28 0.75 4.73
CA GLY A 148 17.25 2.19 5.02
C GLY A 148 15.89 2.90 5.07
N LEU A 149 14.76 2.20 5.12
CA LEU A 149 13.44 2.83 5.22
C LEU A 149 13.12 3.39 6.63
N GLY A 150 13.65 2.77 7.67
CA GLY A 150 13.27 3.06 9.07
C GLY A 150 13.66 4.44 9.58
N ASP A 151 14.60 5.13 8.92
CA ASP A 151 15.12 6.43 9.36
C ASP A 151 14.43 7.62 8.65
N LEU A 152 13.61 7.36 7.63
CA LEU A 152 13.00 8.42 6.84
C LEU A 152 11.69 8.95 7.42
N VAL A 153 10.86 8.07 7.95
CA VAL A 153 9.58 8.41 8.58
C VAL A 153 9.26 7.43 9.70
N PRO A 154 8.40 7.79 10.68
CA PRO A 154 7.87 6.83 11.64
C PRO A 154 7.28 5.62 10.93
N THR A 155 7.78 4.42 11.26
CA THR A 155 7.38 3.17 10.59
C THR A 155 6.98 2.11 11.61
N LEU A 156 5.77 1.57 11.44
CA LEU A 156 5.24 0.47 12.26
C LEU A 156 5.29 -0.84 11.48
N TRP A 157 5.91 -1.87 12.06
CA TRP A 157 5.88 -3.23 11.54
C TRP A 157 4.88 -4.09 12.29
N ILE A 158 3.99 -4.80 11.58
CA ILE A 158 3.00 -5.70 12.19
C ILE A 158 3.06 -7.07 11.49
N ASP A 159 3.43 -8.12 12.22
CA ASP A 159 3.15 -9.49 11.79
C ASP A 159 1.68 -9.82 12.07
N THR A 160 0.95 -10.11 11.01
CA THR A 160 -0.50 -10.36 11.04
C THR A 160 -0.86 -11.83 11.17
N THR A 161 0.12 -12.75 11.27
CA THR A 161 -0.09 -14.21 11.22
C THR A 161 -1.12 -14.68 12.23
N GLY A 162 -0.98 -14.30 13.50
CA GLY A 162 -1.86 -14.70 14.60
C GLY A 162 -2.84 -13.62 15.06
N LEU A 163 -2.98 -12.53 14.31
CA LEU A 163 -3.84 -11.41 14.70
C LEU A 163 -5.16 -11.42 13.92
N ASP A 164 -6.23 -11.03 14.61
CA ASP A 164 -7.47 -10.63 13.94
C ASP A 164 -7.38 -9.20 13.39
N ALA A 165 -8.30 -8.86 12.50
CA ALA A 165 -8.29 -7.56 11.84
C ALA A 165 -8.50 -6.39 12.82
N GLY A 166 -9.22 -6.58 13.93
CA GLY A 166 -9.42 -5.56 14.95
C GLY A 166 -8.14 -5.24 15.72
N GLN A 167 -7.36 -6.27 16.03
CA GLN A 167 -6.05 -6.12 16.69
C GLN A 167 -5.06 -5.36 15.80
N VAL A 168 -5.01 -5.67 14.50
CA VAL A 168 -4.15 -4.97 13.54
C VAL A 168 -4.54 -3.50 13.42
N VAL A 169 -5.84 -3.23 13.27
CA VAL A 169 -6.37 -1.84 13.18
C VAL A 169 -6.05 -1.05 14.43
N ARG A 170 -6.25 -1.61 15.62
CA ARG A 170 -5.96 -0.93 16.89
C ARG A 170 -4.49 -0.53 16.97
N ARG A 171 -3.56 -1.45 16.71
CA ARG A 171 -2.11 -1.15 16.73
C ARG A 171 -1.74 -0.04 15.76
N ALA A 172 -2.29 -0.09 14.54
CA ALA A 172 -2.03 0.91 13.53
C ALA A 172 -2.64 2.28 13.89
N TYR A 173 -3.84 2.30 14.42
CA TYR A 173 -4.52 3.52 14.86
C TYR A 173 -3.76 4.19 16.02
N ASP A 174 -3.39 3.43 17.07
CA ASP A 174 -2.62 3.94 18.20
C ASP A 174 -1.26 4.52 17.77
N PHE A 175 -0.61 3.86 16.80
CA PHE A 175 0.64 4.35 16.23
C PHE A 175 0.44 5.67 15.46
N ILE A 176 -0.57 5.75 14.59
CA ILE A 176 -0.84 6.97 13.82
C ILE A 176 -1.15 8.13 14.75
N THR A 177 -2.03 7.95 15.72
CA THR A 177 -2.41 9.01 16.66
C THR A 177 -1.26 9.45 17.55
N TYR A 178 -0.30 8.60 17.83
CA TYR A 178 0.88 8.96 18.63
C TYR A 178 1.93 9.77 17.85
N TYR A 179 2.16 9.43 16.58
CA TYR A 179 3.26 10.02 15.80
C TYR A 179 2.84 11.09 14.80
N VAL A 180 1.53 11.24 14.53
CA VAL A 180 1.02 12.05 13.41
C VAL A 180 -0.05 13.07 13.86
N GLU A 181 -0.22 13.23 15.17
CA GLU A 181 -0.99 14.35 15.75
C GLU A 181 -0.12 15.66 15.84
#